data_42cc705f9301868c31448bbdad01ce4d
#
_entry.id   42cc705f9301868c31448bbdad01ce4d
#
_cell.length_a   1.000
_cell.length_b   1.000
_cell.length_c   1.000
_cell.angle_alpha   90.00
_cell.angle_beta   90.00
_cell.angle_gamma   90.00
#
_symmetry.space_group_name_H-M   'P 1'
#
loop_
_entity.id
_entity.type
_entity.pdbx_description
1 polymer ?
#
loop_
_entity_poly.entity_id
_entity_poly.type
_entity_poly.pdbx_seq_one_letter_code
_entity_poly.pdbx_strand_id
1 'polypeptide(L)'
;MPGITSWAVPKEGVYMKNNSSGEVVRIGRFCSDATGCENLMQPIKDAFNNTCIAFLESLADTTAPWITVDEIGYLENTSYDYQKAFERLMNKKRIIMVVRKQDLSFLNWLCGHKDVFLVDLDRPFGNSGCIIMASGQGKRFGSNKLMAEYHGQPLIKWILDITKDLFARRLVVTIHQDIEKLCTEYSIPVILHSSPYRNDMIRLGLDTIGSYIDRCAFIPSDQPLIKTESIASLLLCAKNEPSSIWRTCYDKIPGAPVIFPKEYFGELMSLPQGKGGNVVVHNHESQVRQLPVTNKTELMDIDTPADMVRLS
;
A
#
# COMPACT_ATOMS: atom_id res chain seq x y z
N MET A 1 11.75 18.09 -12.15
CA MET A 1 11.36 16.94 -13.00
C MET A 1 10.53 17.51 -14.15
N PRO A 2 10.79 17.15 -15.42
CA PRO A 2 9.94 17.58 -16.52
C PRO A 2 8.53 17.01 -16.34
N GLY A 3 7.53 17.74 -16.85
CA GLY A 3 6.15 17.30 -16.67
C GLY A 3 5.14 18.38 -17.05
N ILE A 4 3.89 18.11 -16.72
CA ILE A 4 2.76 18.99 -16.89
C ILE A 4 2.15 19.28 -15.53
N THR A 5 1.75 20.53 -15.31
CA THR A 5 0.97 20.97 -14.14
C THR A 5 -0.25 21.70 -14.59
N SER A 6 -1.41 21.34 -14.02
CA SER A 6 -2.68 22.02 -14.29
C SER A 6 -3.20 22.70 -13.01
N TRP A 7 -3.85 23.86 -13.17
CA TRP A 7 -4.48 24.56 -12.04
C TRP A 7 -5.72 25.34 -12.50
N ALA A 8 -6.66 25.51 -11.58
CA ALA A 8 -7.85 26.30 -11.82
C ALA A 8 -7.69 27.72 -11.25
N VAL A 9 -8.15 28.73 -12.03
CA VAL A 9 -8.34 30.09 -11.55
C VAL A 9 -9.86 30.31 -11.38
N PRO A 10 -10.34 30.57 -10.15
CA PRO A 10 -11.79 30.72 -9.89
C PRO A 10 -12.44 31.77 -10.79
N LYS A 11 -13.59 31.39 -11.37
CA LYS A 11 -14.39 32.25 -12.29
C LYS A 11 -13.67 32.65 -13.59
N GLU A 12 -12.51 32.07 -13.87
CA GLU A 12 -11.75 32.35 -15.08
C GLU A 12 -11.62 31.08 -15.92
N GLY A 13 -10.80 30.13 -15.49
CA GLY A 13 -10.57 28.91 -16.26
C GLY A 13 -9.59 27.95 -15.64
N VAL A 14 -9.23 26.94 -16.43
CA VAL A 14 -8.17 25.97 -16.09
C VAL A 14 -7.02 26.15 -17.07
N TYR A 15 -5.82 26.14 -16.54
CA TYR A 15 -4.57 26.30 -17.27
C TYR A 15 -3.70 25.06 -17.14
N MET A 16 -2.91 24.79 -18.19
CA MET A 16 -1.91 23.72 -18.23
C MET A 16 -0.55 24.35 -18.59
N LYS A 17 0.48 23.95 -17.87
CA LYS A 17 1.86 24.39 -18.07
C LYS A 17 2.76 23.22 -18.39
N ASN A 18 3.60 23.38 -19.40
CA ASN A 18 4.77 22.52 -19.59
C ASN A 18 5.91 23.02 -18.68
N ASN A 19 6.29 22.22 -17.70
CA ASN A 19 7.27 22.60 -16.67
C ASN A 19 8.70 22.76 -17.23
N SER A 20 8.99 22.19 -18.40
CA SER A 20 10.29 22.29 -19.06
C SER A 20 10.45 23.58 -19.86
N SER A 21 9.45 23.95 -20.68
CA SER A 21 9.48 25.16 -21.49
C SER A 21 8.98 26.41 -20.73
N GLY A 22 8.17 26.21 -19.70
CA GLY A 22 7.45 27.30 -19.00
C GLY A 22 6.21 27.77 -19.73
N GLU A 23 5.89 27.24 -20.92
CA GLU A 23 4.75 27.60 -21.71
C GLU A 23 3.44 27.23 -20.99
N VAL A 24 2.44 28.12 -21.08
CA VAL A 24 1.12 27.99 -20.44
C VAL A 24 0.04 28.09 -21.49
N VAL A 25 -0.95 27.21 -21.42
CA VAL A 25 -2.15 27.24 -22.26
C VAL A 25 -3.41 27.15 -21.41
N ARG A 26 -4.45 27.87 -21.77
CA ARG A 26 -5.77 27.74 -21.14
C ARG A 26 -6.50 26.54 -21.75
N ILE A 27 -6.84 25.54 -20.91
CA ILE A 27 -7.50 24.30 -21.34
C ILE A 27 -8.97 24.21 -20.99
N GLY A 28 -9.43 25.05 -20.07
CA GLY A 28 -10.83 25.13 -19.63
C GLY A 28 -11.33 26.57 -19.51
N ARG A 29 -12.59 26.80 -19.87
CA ARG A 29 -13.27 28.08 -19.72
C ARG A 29 -14.35 27.99 -18.66
N PHE A 30 -14.42 28.98 -17.76
CA PHE A 30 -15.52 29.09 -16.81
C PHE A 30 -16.84 29.42 -17.56
N CYS A 31 -17.91 28.72 -17.22
CA CYS A 31 -19.25 28.94 -17.75
C CYS A 31 -20.13 29.57 -16.66
N SER A 32 -20.56 30.83 -16.86
CA SER A 32 -21.40 31.55 -15.90
C SER A 32 -22.87 31.17 -15.97
N ASP A 33 -23.34 30.61 -17.11
CA ASP A 33 -24.74 30.33 -17.39
C ASP A 33 -25.14 28.88 -17.12
N ALA A 34 -24.79 28.38 -15.92
CA ALA A 34 -24.90 26.98 -15.53
C ALA A 34 -26.34 26.54 -15.17
N THR A 35 -27.35 26.90 -15.94
CA THR A 35 -28.63 26.18 -15.88
C THR A 35 -28.50 24.86 -16.64
N GLY A 36 -28.04 23.80 -15.95
CA GLY A 36 -27.95 22.45 -16.48
C GLY A 36 -26.55 21.90 -16.78
N CYS A 37 -25.47 22.60 -16.48
CA CYS A 37 -24.11 22.05 -16.60
C CYS A 37 -23.65 21.44 -15.26
N GLU A 38 -23.40 20.16 -15.25
CA GLU A 38 -22.78 19.44 -14.09
C GLU A 38 -21.34 19.93 -13.80
N ASN A 39 -20.67 20.56 -14.79
CA ASN A 39 -19.30 21.05 -14.70
C ASN A 39 -19.23 22.54 -15.02
N LEU A 40 -18.75 23.32 -14.06
CA LEU A 40 -18.56 24.77 -14.21
C LEU A 40 -17.46 25.17 -15.21
N MET A 41 -16.62 24.25 -15.64
CA MET A 41 -15.53 24.51 -16.60
C MET A 41 -15.77 23.71 -17.88
N GLN A 42 -15.80 24.37 -19.00
CA GLN A 42 -15.90 23.77 -20.33
C GLN A 42 -14.52 23.59 -20.95
N PRO A 43 -14.21 22.42 -21.56
CA PRO A 43 -12.93 22.16 -22.22
C PRO A 43 -12.77 23.04 -23.48
N ILE A 44 -11.54 23.49 -23.71
CA ILE A 44 -11.13 24.17 -24.93
C ILE A 44 -10.51 23.17 -25.88
N LYS A 45 -11.29 22.60 -26.79
CA LYS A 45 -10.86 21.49 -27.67
C LYS A 45 -9.62 21.84 -28.49
N ASP A 46 -9.51 23.03 -29.03
CA ASP A 46 -8.35 23.46 -29.82
C ASP A 46 -7.05 23.46 -29.00
N ALA A 47 -7.12 23.81 -27.71
CA ALA A 47 -5.96 23.73 -26.82
C ALA A 47 -5.48 22.28 -26.65
N PHE A 48 -6.42 21.34 -26.44
CA PHE A 48 -6.10 19.92 -26.30
C PHE A 48 -5.55 19.33 -27.60
N ASN A 49 -6.18 19.62 -28.74
CA ASN A 49 -5.82 19.04 -30.03
C ASN A 49 -4.52 19.60 -30.63
N ASN A 50 -4.01 20.71 -30.11
CA ASN A 50 -2.79 21.34 -30.59
C ASN A 50 -1.72 21.45 -29.48
N THR A 51 -1.80 22.48 -28.64
CA THR A 51 -0.75 22.82 -27.67
C THR A 51 -0.53 21.71 -26.62
N CYS A 52 -1.60 21.10 -26.10
CA CYS A 52 -1.44 20.03 -25.10
C CYS A 52 -0.82 18.78 -25.69
N ILE A 53 -1.14 18.41 -26.94
CA ILE A 53 -0.46 17.31 -27.65
C ILE A 53 1.01 17.63 -27.84
N ALA A 54 1.36 18.87 -28.29
CA ALA A 54 2.74 19.28 -28.42
C ALA A 54 3.53 19.21 -27.10
N PHE A 55 2.88 19.52 -25.96
CA PHE A 55 3.49 19.33 -24.63
C PHE A 55 3.81 17.87 -24.37
N LEU A 56 2.88 16.93 -24.63
CA LEU A 56 3.11 15.49 -24.46
C LEU A 56 4.23 14.98 -25.36
N GLU A 57 4.27 15.41 -26.60
CA GLU A 57 5.32 15.02 -27.55
C GLU A 57 6.70 15.54 -27.13
N SER A 58 6.79 16.80 -26.69
CA SER A 58 8.03 17.36 -26.14
C SER A 58 8.54 16.60 -24.93
N LEU A 59 7.64 16.11 -24.05
CA LEU A 59 7.99 15.30 -22.91
C LEU A 59 8.48 13.90 -23.32
N ALA A 60 7.90 13.32 -24.38
CA ALA A 60 8.34 12.04 -24.92
C ALA A 60 9.79 12.07 -25.41
N ASP A 61 10.27 13.23 -25.87
CA ASP A 61 11.60 13.42 -26.42
C ASP A 61 12.65 13.86 -25.39
N THR A 62 12.25 14.13 -24.13
CA THR A 62 13.21 14.45 -23.06
C THR A 62 14.12 13.26 -22.75
N THR A 63 15.33 13.53 -22.23
CA THR A 63 16.24 12.47 -21.75
C THR A 63 15.86 11.94 -20.38
N ALA A 64 14.97 12.63 -19.64
CA ALA A 64 14.54 12.22 -18.31
C ALA A 64 13.72 10.92 -18.37
N PRO A 65 14.07 9.89 -17.58
CA PRO A 65 13.33 8.62 -17.56
C PRO A 65 11.96 8.73 -16.87
N TRP A 66 11.79 9.73 -15.99
CA TRP A 66 10.57 10.02 -15.25
C TRP A 66 10.03 11.39 -15.59
N ILE A 67 8.70 11.48 -15.70
CA ILE A 67 7.97 12.74 -15.86
C ILE A 67 6.81 12.80 -14.86
N THR A 68 6.27 14.00 -14.64
CA THR A 68 5.10 14.21 -13.78
C THR A 68 3.92 14.74 -14.60
N VAL A 69 2.69 14.33 -14.26
CA VAL A 69 1.45 14.89 -14.78
C VAL A 69 0.51 15.17 -13.62
N ASP A 70 0.35 16.44 -13.33
CA ASP A 70 -0.49 16.95 -12.25
C ASP A 70 -1.43 18.01 -12.82
N GLU A 71 -2.66 17.69 -13.04
CA GLU A 71 -3.63 16.69 -12.65
C GLU A 71 -4.34 16.18 -13.93
N ILE A 72 -4.95 14.98 -13.93
CA ILE A 72 -5.80 14.48 -15.03
C ILE A 72 -7.24 14.37 -14.52
N GLY A 73 -8.18 14.99 -15.24
CA GLY A 73 -9.59 15.05 -14.87
C GLY A 73 -10.55 14.96 -16.06
N TYR A 74 -11.74 15.54 -15.91
CA TYR A 74 -12.79 15.48 -16.93
C TYR A 74 -12.49 16.26 -18.20
N LEU A 75 -11.62 17.29 -18.13
CA LEU A 75 -11.25 18.08 -19.31
C LEU A 75 -10.53 17.23 -20.34
N GLU A 76 -9.58 16.39 -19.89
CA GLU A 76 -8.79 15.47 -20.72
C GLU A 76 -9.65 14.36 -21.32
N ASN A 77 -10.79 14.03 -20.70
CA ASN A 77 -11.72 13.04 -21.22
C ASN A 77 -12.41 13.44 -22.53
N THR A 78 -12.32 14.70 -22.93
CA THR A 78 -13.07 15.25 -24.07
C THR A 78 -12.31 15.21 -25.40
N SER A 79 -10.99 14.97 -25.41
CA SER A 79 -10.17 14.96 -26.62
C SER A 79 -9.54 13.58 -26.85
N TYR A 80 -10.03 12.86 -27.86
CA TYR A 80 -9.50 11.55 -28.25
C TYR A 80 -8.05 11.64 -28.71
N ASP A 81 -7.67 12.68 -29.46
CA ASP A 81 -6.30 12.83 -29.98
C ASP A 81 -5.29 13.06 -28.85
N TYR A 82 -5.69 13.85 -27.81
CA TYR A 82 -4.89 14.00 -26.60
C TYR A 82 -4.70 12.66 -25.87
N GLN A 83 -5.77 11.86 -25.72
CA GLN A 83 -5.71 10.55 -25.07
C GLN A 83 -4.76 9.60 -25.82
N LYS A 84 -4.79 9.60 -27.15
CA LYS A 84 -3.85 8.83 -27.98
C LYS A 84 -2.39 9.32 -27.86
N ALA A 85 -2.18 10.61 -27.76
CA ALA A 85 -0.86 11.18 -27.50
C ALA A 85 -0.35 10.79 -26.10
N PHE A 86 -1.25 10.77 -25.10
CA PHE A 86 -0.92 10.32 -23.74
C PHE A 86 -0.56 8.83 -23.69
N GLU A 87 -1.31 7.97 -24.38
CA GLU A 87 -0.99 6.53 -24.51
C GLU A 87 0.41 6.33 -25.11
N ARG A 88 0.77 7.08 -26.17
CA ARG A 88 2.14 7.04 -26.74
C ARG A 88 3.21 7.49 -25.75
N LEU A 89 2.91 8.48 -24.90
CA LEU A 89 3.81 8.94 -23.85
C LEU A 89 4.03 7.87 -22.78
N MET A 90 2.97 7.19 -22.34
CA MET A 90 3.05 6.08 -21.38
C MET A 90 3.95 4.94 -21.87
N ASN A 91 3.96 4.68 -23.18
CA ASN A 91 4.83 3.66 -23.77
C ASN A 91 6.31 4.06 -23.82
N LYS A 92 6.64 5.34 -23.68
CA LYS A 92 8.02 5.87 -23.77
C LYS A 92 8.60 6.28 -22.40
N LYS A 93 7.78 6.64 -21.45
CA LYS A 93 8.20 7.26 -20.18
C LYS A 93 7.56 6.60 -18.98
N ARG A 94 8.27 6.64 -17.85
CA ARG A 94 7.67 6.38 -16.54
C ARG A 94 6.99 7.65 -16.05
N ILE A 95 5.71 7.57 -15.68
CA ILE A 95 4.89 8.73 -15.34
C ILE A 95 4.42 8.62 -13.89
N ILE A 96 4.64 9.68 -13.12
CA ILE A 96 3.94 9.89 -11.85
C ILE A 96 2.80 10.85 -12.16
N MET A 97 1.56 10.38 -12.02
CA MET A 97 0.38 11.18 -12.36
C MET A 97 -0.62 11.24 -11.22
N VAL A 98 -1.31 12.38 -11.10
CA VAL A 98 -2.48 12.56 -10.25
C VAL A 98 -3.72 12.45 -11.11
N VAL A 99 -4.62 11.51 -10.78
CA VAL A 99 -5.86 11.26 -11.51
C VAL A 99 -7.05 11.54 -10.60
N ARG A 100 -7.99 12.35 -11.04
CA ARG A 100 -9.22 12.61 -10.28
C ARG A 100 -10.08 11.35 -10.18
N LYS A 101 -10.69 11.16 -9.01
CA LYS A 101 -11.70 10.12 -8.78
C LYS A 101 -13.03 10.52 -9.44
N GLN A 102 -13.17 10.18 -10.70
CA GLN A 102 -14.39 10.43 -11.50
C GLN A 102 -14.64 9.21 -12.38
N ASP A 103 -15.92 8.84 -12.54
CA ASP A 103 -16.33 7.76 -13.44
C ASP A 103 -16.40 8.26 -14.89
N LEU A 104 -15.25 8.24 -15.57
CA LEU A 104 -15.09 8.71 -16.95
C LEU A 104 -14.24 7.71 -17.73
N SER A 105 -14.56 7.51 -19.01
CA SER A 105 -13.95 6.47 -19.84
C SER A 105 -12.41 6.51 -19.88
N PHE A 106 -11.83 7.68 -20.07
CA PHE A 106 -10.38 7.85 -20.11
C PHE A 106 -9.71 7.61 -18.75
N LEU A 107 -10.31 8.11 -17.67
CA LEU A 107 -9.78 7.92 -16.31
C LEU A 107 -9.89 6.45 -15.88
N ASN A 108 -11.00 5.81 -16.19
CA ASN A 108 -11.17 4.37 -15.94
C ASN A 108 -10.17 3.53 -16.72
N TRP A 109 -9.93 3.89 -18.00
CA TRP A 109 -8.89 3.23 -18.80
C TRP A 109 -7.50 3.42 -18.19
N LEU A 110 -7.13 4.65 -17.76
CA LEU A 110 -5.87 4.92 -17.09
C LEU A 110 -5.71 4.10 -15.81
N CYS A 111 -6.72 4.14 -14.92
CA CYS A 111 -6.66 3.46 -13.63
C CYS A 111 -6.68 1.92 -13.76
N GLY A 112 -7.28 1.38 -14.82
CA GLY A 112 -7.33 -0.05 -15.11
C GLY A 112 -6.23 -0.57 -16.01
N HIS A 113 -5.32 0.29 -16.48
CA HIS A 113 -4.27 -0.11 -17.41
C HIS A 113 -3.24 -1.02 -16.72
N LYS A 114 -2.85 -2.12 -17.37
CA LYS A 114 -1.97 -3.16 -16.81
C LYS A 114 -0.60 -2.66 -16.31
N ASP A 115 -0.09 -1.57 -16.91
CA ASP A 115 1.22 -0.98 -16.57
C ASP A 115 1.08 0.18 -15.57
N VAL A 116 -0.11 0.40 -14.98
CA VAL A 116 -0.36 1.43 -13.99
C VAL A 116 -0.43 0.84 -12.58
N PHE A 117 0.41 1.37 -11.70
CA PHE A 117 0.35 1.08 -10.27
C PHE A 117 -0.51 2.15 -9.58
N LEU A 118 -1.74 1.76 -9.20
CA LEU A 118 -2.73 2.69 -8.66
C LEU A 118 -2.63 2.82 -7.13
N VAL A 119 -2.47 4.06 -6.64
CA VAL A 119 -2.57 4.41 -5.22
C VAL A 119 -3.80 5.27 -4.99
N ASP A 120 -4.81 4.73 -4.30
CA ASP A 120 -5.97 5.49 -3.83
C ASP A 120 -5.60 6.24 -2.55
N LEU A 121 -5.49 7.57 -2.60
CA LEU A 121 -5.04 8.37 -1.45
C LEU A 121 -6.03 8.39 -0.28
N ASP A 122 -7.33 8.13 -0.52
CA ASP A 122 -8.32 8.04 0.57
C ASP A 122 -8.23 6.69 1.31
N ARG A 123 -7.86 5.62 0.58
CA ARG A 123 -7.70 4.26 1.12
C ARG A 123 -6.50 3.58 0.47
N PRO A 124 -5.27 4.02 0.78
CA PRO A 124 -4.07 3.56 0.09
C PRO A 124 -3.90 2.03 0.21
N PHE A 125 -4.26 1.46 1.34
CA PHE A 125 -4.09 0.04 1.65
C PHE A 125 -5.41 -0.77 1.57
N GLY A 126 -6.54 -0.14 1.20
CA GLY A 126 -7.86 -0.80 1.11
C GLY A 126 -8.33 -1.40 2.44
N ASN A 127 -9.12 -2.47 2.38
CA ASN A 127 -9.59 -3.21 3.56
C ASN A 127 -8.57 -4.27 4.00
N SER A 128 -7.33 -3.86 4.27
CA SER A 128 -6.32 -4.78 4.77
C SER A 128 -6.41 -4.93 6.29
N GLY A 129 -6.34 -6.18 6.76
CA GLY A 129 -6.25 -6.50 8.18
C GLY A 129 -4.83 -6.90 8.59
N CYS A 130 -4.56 -6.84 9.89
CA CYS A 130 -3.31 -7.26 10.49
C CYS A 130 -3.57 -8.15 11.72
N ILE A 131 -2.93 -9.31 11.76
CA ILE A 131 -2.84 -10.17 12.93
C ILE A 131 -1.39 -10.16 13.40
N ILE A 132 -1.16 -9.56 14.57
CA ILE A 132 0.15 -9.54 15.23
C ILE A 132 0.27 -10.80 16.08
N MET A 133 1.24 -11.64 15.74
CA MET A 133 1.46 -12.97 16.32
C MET A 133 2.33 -12.84 17.58
N ALA A 134 1.71 -12.75 18.77
CA ALA A 134 2.40 -12.42 20.02
C ALA A 134 2.34 -13.54 21.08
N SER A 135 2.34 -14.82 20.66
CA SER A 135 2.26 -15.98 21.58
C SER A 135 3.57 -16.77 21.70
N GLY A 136 4.71 -16.15 21.34
CA GLY A 136 6.01 -16.79 21.50
C GLY A 136 6.37 -17.01 22.99
N GLN A 137 6.74 -18.25 23.37
CA GLN A 137 6.99 -18.61 24.78
C GLN A 137 8.30 -18.05 25.37
N GLY A 138 9.15 -17.40 24.56
CA GLY A 138 10.39 -16.75 25.04
C GLY A 138 11.35 -17.66 25.85
N LYS A 139 11.35 -19.00 25.63
CA LYS A 139 12.08 -19.97 26.45
C LYS A 139 13.56 -19.65 26.67
N ARG A 140 14.21 -19.03 25.65
CA ARG A 140 15.63 -18.63 25.73
C ARG A 140 15.84 -17.30 26.45
N PHE A 141 14.77 -16.56 26.72
CA PHE A 141 14.80 -15.25 27.37
C PHE A 141 14.62 -15.34 28.89
N GLY A 142 14.08 -16.47 29.39
CA GLY A 142 13.78 -16.68 30.81
C GLY A 142 12.53 -15.92 31.32
N SER A 143 11.94 -15.05 30.49
CA SER A 143 10.75 -14.27 30.76
C SER A 143 10.01 -13.98 29.43
N ASN A 144 8.89 -13.24 29.47
CA ASN A 144 8.23 -12.80 28.26
C ASN A 144 9.13 -11.81 27.48
N LYS A 145 9.82 -12.30 26.43
CA LYS A 145 10.72 -11.46 25.62
C LYS A 145 10.07 -10.24 25.01
N LEU A 146 8.76 -10.30 24.73
CA LEU A 146 8.01 -9.22 24.09
C LEU A 146 7.78 -8.03 25.01
N MET A 147 7.86 -8.26 26.34
CA MET A 147 7.80 -7.21 27.36
C MET A 147 9.20 -6.75 27.81
N ALA A 148 10.28 -7.37 27.31
CA ALA A 148 11.63 -6.90 27.60
C ALA A 148 11.86 -5.50 27.00
N GLU A 149 12.57 -4.66 27.73
CA GLU A 149 12.88 -3.29 27.31
C GLU A 149 13.90 -3.29 26.16
N TYR A 150 13.51 -2.64 25.05
CA TYR A 150 14.33 -2.43 23.89
C TYR A 150 14.23 -0.95 23.48
N HIS A 151 15.35 -0.22 23.55
CA HIS A 151 15.39 1.24 23.32
C HIS A 151 14.31 2.02 24.10
N GLY A 152 14.16 1.73 25.40
CA GLY A 152 13.31 2.48 26.33
C GLY A 152 11.83 2.11 26.31
N GLN A 153 11.42 1.07 25.57
CA GLN A 153 10.05 0.58 25.57
C GLN A 153 9.97 -0.95 25.37
N PRO A 154 8.84 -1.60 25.73
CA PRO A 154 8.63 -3.02 25.48
C PRO A 154 8.83 -3.40 24.00
N LEU A 155 9.49 -4.53 23.72
CA LEU A 155 9.80 -4.99 22.37
C LEU A 155 8.57 -5.00 21.45
N ILE A 156 7.44 -5.53 21.91
CA ILE A 156 6.20 -5.57 21.12
C ILE A 156 5.70 -4.18 20.73
N LYS A 157 5.98 -3.16 21.55
CA LYS A 157 5.48 -1.79 21.32
C LYS A 157 5.97 -1.22 19.98
N TRP A 158 7.16 -1.61 19.53
CA TRP A 158 7.69 -1.24 18.21
C TRP A 158 6.76 -1.68 17.07
N ILE A 159 6.31 -2.94 17.11
CA ILE A 159 5.38 -3.45 16.09
C ILE A 159 4.00 -2.80 16.20
N LEU A 160 3.54 -2.52 17.43
CA LEU A 160 2.27 -1.82 17.64
C LEU A 160 2.30 -0.41 17.06
N ASP A 161 3.42 0.31 17.21
CA ASP A 161 3.59 1.66 16.69
C ASP A 161 3.73 1.69 15.15
N ILE A 162 4.59 0.83 14.59
CA ILE A 162 4.83 0.73 13.15
C ILE A 162 3.54 0.39 12.38
N THR A 163 2.65 -0.41 12.99
CA THR A 163 1.42 -0.87 12.32
C THR A 163 0.21 0.04 12.54
N LYS A 164 0.33 1.12 13.31
CA LYS A 164 -0.78 1.91 13.85
C LYS A 164 -1.76 2.40 12.78
N ASP A 165 -1.28 2.99 11.69
CA ASP A 165 -2.11 3.69 10.70
C ASP A 165 -2.13 2.98 9.33
N LEU A 166 -1.67 1.72 9.27
CA LEU A 166 -1.54 0.99 8.01
C LEU A 166 -2.74 0.09 7.69
N PHE A 167 -3.54 -0.28 8.68
CA PHE A 167 -4.55 -1.32 8.53
C PHE A 167 -5.95 -0.84 8.91
N ALA A 168 -6.95 -1.27 8.14
CA ALA A 168 -8.36 -1.04 8.46
C ALA A 168 -8.79 -1.78 9.75
N ARG A 169 -8.19 -2.93 10.01
CA ARG A 169 -8.40 -3.75 11.20
C ARG A 169 -7.06 -4.28 11.70
N ARG A 170 -6.80 -4.13 12.99
CA ARG A 170 -5.58 -4.61 13.65
C ARG A 170 -5.95 -5.41 14.89
N LEU A 171 -5.33 -6.57 15.07
CA LEU A 171 -5.60 -7.49 16.17
C LEU A 171 -4.29 -8.11 16.67
N VAL A 172 -4.11 -8.16 17.98
CA VAL A 172 -3.04 -8.91 18.63
C VAL A 172 -3.59 -10.25 19.11
N VAL A 173 -2.88 -11.34 18.87
CA VAL A 173 -3.21 -12.67 19.39
C VAL A 173 -2.08 -13.12 20.28
N THR A 174 -2.37 -13.36 21.57
CA THR A 174 -1.35 -13.61 22.60
C THR A 174 -1.81 -14.66 23.64
N ILE A 175 -0.83 -15.32 24.28
CA ILE A 175 -1.03 -16.14 25.49
C ILE A 175 -0.61 -15.39 26.77
N HIS A 176 -0.12 -14.16 26.64
CA HIS A 176 0.51 -13.40 27.71
C HIS A 176 -0.42 -12.32 28.24
N GLN A 177 -0.78 -12.39 29.54
CA GLN A 177 -1.66 -11.41 30.21
C GLN A 177 -1.07 -10.01 30.29
N ASP A 178 0.26 -9.87 30.38
CA ASP A 178 0.95 -8.60 30.38
C ASP A 178 0.83 -7.87 29.03
N ILE A 179 0.87 -8.62 27.91
CA ILE A 179 0.61 -8.07 26.58
C ILE A 179 -0.86 -7.67 26.43
N GLU A 180 -1.80 -8.46 26.94
CA GLU A 180 -3.22 -8.11 26.95
C GLU A 180 -3.45 -6.78 27.67
N LYS A 181 -2.86 -6.60 28.86
CA LYS A 181 -2.95 -5.34 29.62
C LYS A 181 -2.38 -4.18 28.82
N LEU A 182 -1.18 -4.32 28.26
CA LEU A 182 -0.55 -3.31 27.42
C LEU A 182 -1.45 -2.93 26.22
N CYS A 183 -1.99 -3.90 25.51
CA CYS A 183 -2.88 -3.65 24.39
C CYS A 183 -4.16 -2.90 24.82
N THR A 184 -4.73 -3.23 25.98
CA THR A 184 -5.91 -2.57 26.54
C THR A 184 -5.61 -1.10 26.86
N GLU A 185 -4.46 -0.80 27.48
CA GLU A 185 -4.01 0.58 27.77
C GLU A 185 -3.89 1.43 26.50
N TYR A 186 -3.47 0.83 25.38
CA TYR A 186 -3.35 1.49 24.08
C TYR A 186 -4.59 1.37 23.19
N SER A 187 -5.70 0.82 23.71
CA SER A 187 -6.95 0.60 22.97
C SER A 187 -6.76 -0.24 21.70
N ILE A 188 -5.89 -1.24 21.75
CA ILE A 188 -5.61 -2.15 20.65
C ILE A 188 -6.41 -3.44 20.86
N PRO A 189 -7.23 -3.88 19.90
CA PRO A 189 -7.94 -5.16 19.97
C PRO A 189 -6.97 -6.32 20.21
N VAL A 190 -7.28 -7.17 21.20
CA VAL A 190 -6.42 -8.29 21.60
C VAL A 190 -7.26 -9.52 21.92
N ILE A 191 -6.75 -10.70 21.58
CA ILE A 191 -7.28 -12.00 21.99
C ILE A 191 -6.27 -12.67 22.90
N LEU A 192 -6.66 -12.93 24.15
CA LEU A 192 -5.94 -13.80 25.06
C LEU A 192 -6.43 -15.24 24.86
N HIS A 193 -5.51 -16.17 24.67
CA HIS A 193 -5.82 -17.61 24.52
C HIS A 193 -4.82 -18.49 25.28
N SER A 194 -5.07 -19.79 25.32
CA SER A 194 -4.21 -20.76 26.04
C SER A 194 -3.53 -21.78 25.14
N SER A 195 -3.82 -21.78 23.83
CA SER A 195 -3.26 -22.76 22.91
C SER A 195 -1.78 -22.45 22.61
N PRO A 196 -0.89 -23.46 22.64
CA PRO A 196 0.52 -23.28 22.28
C PRO A 196 0.76 -23.33 20.77
N TYR A 197 -0.27 -23.53 19.96
CA TYR A 197 -0.12 -23.83 18.53
C TYR A 197 -0.33 -22.62 17.64
N ARG A 198 0.54 -22.49 16.63
CA ARG A 198 0.53 -21.36 15.70
C ARG A 198 -0.72 -21.32 14.81
N ASN A 199 -1.24 -22.48 14.39
CA ASN A 199 -2.49 -22.56 13.63
C ASN A 199 -3.68 -21.98 14.38
N ASP A 200 -3.73 -22.14 15.72
CA ASP A 200 -4.84 -21.59 16.52
C ASP A 200 -4.80 -20.07 16.60
N MET A 201 -3.62 -19.45 16.65
CA MET A 201 -3.50 -17.99 16.55
C MET A 201 -4.05 -17.45 15.22
N ILE A 202 -3.68 -18.14 14.11
CA ILE A 202 -4.16 -17.80 12.77
C ILE A 202 -5.68 -17.91 12.71
N ARG A 203 -6.24 -19.03 13.19
CA ARG A 203 -7.68 -19.28 13.21
C ARG A 203 -8.43 -18.25 14.04
N LEU A 204 -8.04 -18.05 15.31
CA LEU A 204 -8.66 -17.08 16.21
C LEU A 204 -8.65 -15.65 15.62
N GLY A 205 -7.51 -15.27 15.04
CA GLY A 205 -7.38 -13.96 14.40
C GLY A 205 -8.31 -13.81 13.20
N LEU A 206 -8.34 -14.79 12.29
CA LEU A 206 -9.20 -14.75 11.10
C LEU A 206 -10.70 -14.91 11.42
N ASP A 207 -11.07 -15.71 12.42
CA ASP A 207 -12.45 -15.80 12.92
C ASP A 207 -12.97 -14.43 13.39
N THR A 208 -12.08 -13.61 13.97
CA THR A 208 -12.44 -12.30 14.54
C THR A 208 -12.54 -11.20 13.48
N ILE A 209 -11.56 -11.10 12.58
CA ILE A 209 -11.49 -9.96 11.64
C ILE A 209 -11.68 -10.35 10.17
N GLY A 210 -11.63 -11.63 9.82
CA GLY A 210 -11.56 -12.09 8.43
C GLY A 210 -12.79 -11.74 7.57
N SER A 211 -13.99 -11.63 8.17
CA SER A 211 -15.20 -11.22 7.46
C SER A 211 -15.17 -9.76 6.98
N TYR A 212 -14.39 -8.91 7.64
CA TYR A 212 -14.34 -7.45 7.42
C TYR A 212 -13.17 -6.99 6.54
N ILE A 213 -12.33 -7.91 6.08
CA ILE A 213 -11.09 -7.59 5.35
C ILE A 213 -10.99 -8.38 4.04
N ASP A 214 -10.27 -7.84 3.08
CA ASP A 214 -10.03 -8.46 1.77
C ASP A 214 -8.71 -9.22 1.73
N ARG A 215 -7.79 -8.90 2.64
CA ARG A 215 -6.48 -9.52 2.84
C ARG A 215 -6.00 -9.34 4.26
N CYS A 216 -5.14 -10.25 4.72
CA CYS A 216 -4.59 -10.23 6.06
C CYS A 216 -3.07 -10.33 6.06
N ALA A 217 -2.42 -9.38 6.74
CA ALA A 217 -1.00 -9.46 7.06
C ALA A 217 -0.80 -10.23 8.38
N PHE A 218 0.07 -11.22 8.37
CA PHE A 218 0.56 -11.88 9.58
C PHE A 218 1.94 -11.32 9.92
N ILE A 219 2.03 -10.63 11.04
CA ILE A 219 3.22 -9.91 11.46
C ILE A 219 3.79 -10.55 12.74
N PRO A 220 5.05 -11.01 12.72
CA PRO A 220 5.75 -11.40 13.94
C PRO A 220 5.89 -10.22 14.89
N SER A 221 5.75 -10.47 16.18
CA SER A 221 5.88 -9.42 17.21
C SER A 221 7.32 -9.19 17.68
N ASP A 222 8.26 -9.97 17.20
CA ASP A 222 9.66 -10.00 17.59
C ASP A 222 10.65 -9.48 16.52
N GLN A 223 10.12 -8.79 15.49
CA GLN A 223 10.89 -8.10 14.44
C GLN A 223 10.79 -6.57 14.58
N PRO A 224 11.37 -5.94 15.61
CA PRO A 224 11.15 -4.53 15.93
C PRO A 224 11.76 -3.56 14.91
N LEU A 225 12.68 -4.03 14.07
CA LEU A 225 13.41 -3.20 13.11
C LEU A 225 12.76 -3.15 11.72
N ILE A 226 11.63 -3.83 11.52
CA ILE A 226 10.90 -3.68 10.27
C ILE A 226 10.39 -2.25 10.13
N LYS A 227 10.48 -1.70 8.93
CA LYS A 227 10.09 -0.31 8.69
C LYS A 227 8.63 -0.19 8.29
N THR A 228 8.00 0.91 8.70
CA THR A 228 6.65 1.29 8.28
C THR A 228 6.54 1.33 6.75
N GLU A 229 7.56 1.88 6.06
CA GLU A 229 7.61 1.98 4.60
C GLU A 229 7.66 0.61 3.93
N SER A 230 8.34 -0.37 4.53
CA SER A 230 8.40 -1.74 4.01
C SER A 230 7.03 -2.43 4.09
N ILE A 231 6.32 -2.27 5.21
CA ILE A 231 4.96 -2.80 5.38
C ILE A 231 3.98 -2.06 4.45
N ALA A 232 4.07 -0.73 4.36
CA ALA A 232 3.23 0.07 3.47
C ALA A 232 3.42 -0.33 2.00
N SER A 233 4.67 -0.50 1.55
CA SER A 233 4.98 -0.95 0.20
C SER A 233 4.44 -2.36 -0.07
N LEU A 234 4.55 -3.27 0.90
CA LEU A 234 4.00 -4.62 0.81
C LEU A 234 2.47 -4.60 0.66
N LEU A 235 1.78 -3.73 1.41
CA LEU A 235 0.33 -3.54 1.32
C LEU A 235 -0.10 -2.96 -0.02
N LEU A 236 0.64 -1.99 -0.56
CA LEU A 236 0.38 -1.41 -1.88
C LEU A 236 0.53 -2.46 -2.98
N CYS A 237 1.58 -3.29 -2.93
CA CYS A 237 1.77 -4.40 -3.86
C CYS A 237 0.61 -5.41 -3.77
N ALA A 238 0.25 -5.83 -2.55
CA ALA A 238 -0.85 -6.77 -2.33
C ALA A 238 -2.22 -6.21 -2.75
N LYS A 239 -2.43 -4.90 -2.71
CA LYS A 239 -3.64 -4.25 -3.22
C LYS A 239 -3.68 -4.24 -4.75
N ASN A 240 -2.55 -4.02 -5.41
CA ASN A 240 -2.47 -3.95 -6.87
C ASN A 240 -2.46 -5.34 -7.54
N GLU A 241 -2.00 -6.38 -6.84
CA GLU A 241 -2.11 -7.79 -7.25
C GLU A 241 -2.95 -8.59 -6.23
N PRO A 242 -4.27 -8.45 -6.22
CA PRO A 242 -5.13 -8.89 -5.11
C PRO A 242 -5.21 -10.40 -4.92
N SER A 243 -4.85 -11.21 -5.91
CA SER A 243 -4.83 -12.68 -5.83
C SER A 243 -3.46 -13.26 -5.48
N SER A 244 -2.43 -12.42 -5.33
CA SER A 244 -1.08 -12.87 -5.00
C SER A 244 -0.83 -12.89 -3.50
N ILE A 245 -0.12 -13.92 -3.01
CA ILE A 245 0.44 -13.95 -1.66
C ILE A 245 1.73 -13.12 -1.66
N TRP A 246 1.75 -12.05 -0.88
CA TRP A 246 2.91 -11.17 -0.81
C TRP A 246 3.71 -11.38 0.48
N ARG A 247 5.03 -11.42 0.37
CA ARG A 247 5.92 -11.49 1.52
C ARG A 247 7.16 -10.63 1.35
N THR A 248 7.76 -10.22 2.46
CA THR A 248 9.07 -9.57 2.44
C THR A 248 10.17 -10.57 2.15
N CYS A 249 11.28 -10.08 1.61
CA CYS A 249 12.52 -10.85 1.44
C CYS A 249 13.75 -9.95 1.56
N TYR A 250 14.90 -10.56 1.84
CA TYR A 250 16.20 -9.92 1.70
C TYR A 250 17.13 -10.86 0.94
N ASP A 251 17.75 -10.38 -0.13
CA ASP A 251 18.63 -11.16 -1.01
C ASP A 251 18.00 -12.51 -1.43
N LYS A 252 16.73 -12.46 -1.85
CA LYS A 252 15.87 -13.62 -2.21
C LYS A 252 15.56 -14.58 -1.04
N ILE A 253 16.08 -14.35 0.16
CA ILE A 253 15.72 -15.12 1.34
C ILE A 253 14.36 -14.62 1.86
N PRO A 254 13.33 -15.48 1.86
CA PRO A 254 12.00 -15.06 2.26
C PRO A 254 11.92 -14.78 3.76
N GLY A 255 11.18 -13.73 4.12
CA GLY A 255 10.92 -13.28 5.49
C GLY A 255 9.44 -13.09 5.78
N ALA A 256 9.16 -12.43 6.88
CA ALA A 256 7.86 -11.93 7.29
C ALA A 256 7.94 -10.39 7.37
N PRO A 257 6.81 -9.68 7.25
CA PRO A 257 5.40 -10.12 7.16
C PRO A 257 5.03 -10.88 5.88
N VAL A 258 3.94 -11.65 5.99
CA VAL A 258 3.28 -12.30 4.85
C VAL A 258 1.84 -11.82 4.78
N ILE A 259 1.38 -11.43 3.59
CA ILE A 259 -0.01 -11.00 3.32
C ILE A 259 -0.69 -12.05 2.47
N PHE A 260 -1.82 -12.54 2.96
CA PHE A 260 -2.68 -13.48 2.24
C PHE A 260 -3.97 -12.79 1.79
N PRO A 261 -4.36 -12.94 0.51
CA PRO A 261 -5.70 -12.64 0.04
C PRO A 261 -6.79 -13.46 0.76
N LYS A 262 -8.02 -12.94 0.77
CA LYS A 262 -9.18 -13.58 1.42
C LYS A 262 -9.46 -15.00 0.93
N GLU A 263 -9.17 -15.31 -0.32
CA GLU A 263 -9.35 -16.63 -0.92
C GLU A 263 -8.56 -17.74 -0.19
N TYR A 264 -7.44 -17.40 0.47
CA TYR A 264 -6.65 -18.35 1.25
C TYR A 264 -7.06 -18.46 2.72
N PHE A 265 -8.04 -17.68 3.20
CA PHE A 265 -8.43 -17.72 4.62
C PHE A 265 -8.99 -19.07 5.02
N GLY A 266 -9.79 -19.73 4.16
CA GLY A 266 -10.31 -21.08 4.41
C GLY A 266 -9.21 -22.11 4.62
N GLU A 267 -8.15 -22.09 3.80
CA GLU A 267 -7.00 -22.98 3.95
C GLU A 267 -6.17 -22.65 5.20
N LEU A 268 -5.95 -21.36 5.49
CA LEU A 268 -5.27 -20.92 6.72
C LEU A 268 -6.00 -21.33 7.99
N MET A 269 -7.32 -21.29 8.01
CA MET A 269 -8.14 -21.71 9.15
C MET A 269 -8.19 -23.24 9.32
N SER A 270 -7.90 -23.99 8.26
CA SER A 270 -7.90 -25.45 8.24
C SER A 270 -6.50 -26.05 8.43
N LEU A 271 -5.50 -25.24 8.79
CA LEU A 271 -4.12 -25.71 8.98
C LEU A 271 -4.04 -26.82 10.05
N PRO A 272 -3.23 -27.89 9.81
CA PRO A 272 -2.96 -28.91 10.80
C PRO A 272 -2.31 -28.33 12.06
N GLN A 273 -2.51 -29.01 13.18
CA GLN A 273 -1.94 -28.61 14.47
C GLN A 273 -0.43 -28.34 14.40
N GLY A 274 -0.02 -27.20 14.94
CA GLY A 274 1.37 -26.76 14.98
C GLY A 274 1.92 -26.21 13.68
N LYS A 275 1.16 -26.25 12.57
CA LYS A 275 1.56 -25.67 11.30
C LYS A 275 1.24 -24.17 11.25
N GLY A 276 1.95 -23.43 10.41
CA GLY A 276 1.74 -22.00 10.17
C GLY A 276 1.47 -21.71 8.70
N GLY A 277 1.26 -20.44 8.35
CA GLY A 277 0.94 -19.99 6.99
C GLY A 277 1.93 -20.39 5.89
N ASN A 278 3.16 -20.78 6.25
CA ASN A 278 4.14 -21.30 5.28
C ASN A 278 3.66 -22.55 4.54
N VAL A 279 2.73 -23.33 5.10
CA VAL A 279 2.11 -24.46 4.36
C VAL A 279 1.35 -23.95 3.16
N VAL A 280 0.52 -22.91 3.35
CA VAL A 280 -0.25 -22.28 2.26
C VAL A 280 0.69 -21.63 1.23
N VAL A 281 1.74 -20.93 1.69
CA VAL A 281 2.77 -20.37 0.81
C VAL A 281 3.40 -21.44 -0.08
N HIS A 282 3.74 -22.60 0.49
CA HIS A 282 4.35 -23.71 -0.25
C HIS A 282 3.38 -24.35 -1.25
N ASN A 283 2.12 -24.53 -0.84
CA ASN A 283 1.10 -25.09 -1.73
C ASN A 283 0.80 -24.21 -2.94
N HIS A 284 1.06 -22.90 -2.84
CA HIS A 284 0.73 -21.88 -3.85
C HIS A 284 1.94 -21.07 -4.34
N GLU A 285 3.12 -21.69 -4.47
CA GLU A 285 4.39 -21.01 -4.81
C GLU A 285 4.30 -20.13 -6.08
N SER A 286 3.53 -20.54 -7.09
CA SER A 286 3.32 -19.77 -8.32
C SER A 286 2.60 -18.43 -8.09
N GLN A 287 1.83 -18.31 -7.02
CA GLN A 287 1.10 -17.10 -6.63
C GLN A 287 1.89 -16.24 -5.63
N VAL A 288 3.06 -16.69 -5.18
CA VAL A 288 3.87 -15.94 -4.23
C VAL A 288 4.69 -14.86 -4.94
N ARG A 289 4.63 -13.66 -4.38
CA ARG A 289 5.45 -12.50 -4.78
C ARG A 289 6.30 -12.06 -3.60
N GLN A 290 7.48 -11.54 -3.91
CA GLN A 290 8.44 -11.10 -2.91
C GLN A 290 8.72 -9.61 -3.06
N LEU A 291 8.66 -8.88 -1.95
CA LEU A 291 9.09 -7.49 -1.86
C LEU A 291 10.45 -7.44 -1.14
N PRO A 292 11.53 -7.03 -1.82
CA PRO A 292 12.82 -6.89 -1.17
C PRO A 292 12.81 -5.70 -0.20
N VAL A 293 13.26 -5.95 1.04
CA VAL A 293 13.56 -4.87 2.00
C VAL A 293 14.97 -4.34 1.77
N THR A 294 15.24 -3.12 2.22
CA THR A 294 16.51 -2.44 1.97
C THR A 294 17.62 -2.90 2.91
N ASN A 295 17.29 -3.41 4.09
CA ASN A 295 18.25 -3.86 5.10
C ASN A 295 17.84 -5.22 5.67
N LYS A 296 18.79 -6.16 5.76
CA LYS A 296 18.60 -7.49 6.35
C LYS A 296 18.06 -7.42 7.78
N THR A 297 18.46 -6.42 8.55
CA THR A 297 18.04 -6.27 9.96
C THR A 297 16.54 -6.09 10.13
N GLU A 298 15.83 -5.60 9.10
CA GLU A 298 14.37 -5.46 9.12
C GLU A 298 13.65 -6.81 9.33
N LEU A 299 14.26 -7.91 8.88
CA LEU A 299 13.66 -9.26 8.94
C LEU A 299 14.26 -10.14 10.04
N MET A 300 15.05 -9.55 10.94
CA MET A 300 15.69 -10.30 12.02
C MET A 300 14.79 -10.36 13.26
N ASP A 301 14.63 -11.58 13.77
CA ASP A 301 13.95 -11.83 15.05
C ASP A 301 14.89 -11.51 16.22
N ILE A 302 14.35 -10.95 17.28
CA ILE A 302 15.03 -10.89 18.59
C ILE A 302 14.63 -12.13 19.39
N ASP A 303 15.52 -13.12 19.47
CA ASP A 303 15.28 -14.40 20.15
C ASP A 303 16.02 -14.54 21.49
N THR A 304 17.08 -13.77 21.69
CA THR A 304 17.95 -13.81 22.87
C THR A 304 18.29 -12.40 23.35
N PRO A 305 18.69 -12.23 24.64
CA PRO A 305 19.23 -10.95 25.12
C PRO A 305 20.44 -10.44 24.31
N ALA A 306 21.26 -11.37 23.79
CA ALA A 306 22.39 -11.02 22.93
C ALA A 306 21.94 -10.41 21.59
N ASP A 307 20.79 -10.83 21.05
CA ASP A 307 20.22 -10.21 19.84
C ASP A 307 19.80 -8.77 20.09
N MET A 308 19.26 -8.45 21.27
CA MET A 308 18.93 -7.07 21.64
C MET A 308 20.17 -6.16 21.61
N VAL A 309 21.27 -6.63 22.16
CA VAL A 309 22.54 -5.86 22.16
C VAL A 309 23.12 -5.72 20.76
N ARG A 310 23.04 -6.78 19.94
CA ARG A 310 23.57 -6.77 18.57
C ARG A 310 22.79 -5.87 17.62
N LEU A 311 21.48 -5.72 17.86
CA LEU A 311 20.56 -4.98 16.99
C LEU A 311 20.22 -3.58 17.54
N SER A 312 20.83 -3.18 18.66
CA SER A 312 20.78 -1.83 19.25
C SER A 312 21.80 -0.86 18.56
#